data_7c5baa1d79dbe8b097aed4ef99bc6067
#
_entry.id   7c5baa1d79dbe8b097aed4ef99bc6067
#
_cell.length_a   1.000
_cell.length_b   1.000
_cell.length_c   1.000
_cell.angle_alpha   90.00
_cell.angle_beta   90.00
_cell.angle_gamma   90.00
#
_symmetry.space_group_name_H-M   'P 1'
#
loop_
_entity.id
_entity.type
_entity.pdbx_description
1 polymer ?
#
loop_
_entity_poly.entity_id
_entity_poly.type
_entity_poly.pdbx_seq_one_letter_code
_entity_poly.pdbx_strand_id
1 'polypeptide(L)'
;MNITLVGGPNAQQGNVFVNGMPVCDDGWDLKDALVVCNQLGFPSVLRATESSEFGRVPTTFRMDDVECTGEETSLLECKHDRIDDCGSNEGAGVICSLDYAGNQKLKIVQGLARPIFIF
;
A
#
# COMPACT_ATOMS: atom_id res chain seq x y z
N MET A 1 -10.48 -9.10 4.04
CA MET A 1 -10.05 -7.79 4.54
C MET A 1 -10.27 -6.74 3.47
N ASN A 2 -10.81 -5.60 3.85
CA ASN A 2 -11.12 -4.55 2.89
C ASN A 2 -10.12 -3.40 2.99
N ILE A 3 -9.32 -3.23 1.95
CA ILE A 3 -8.39 -2.10 1.86
C ILE A 3 -8.96 -1.10 0.87
N THR A 4 -8.97 0.17 1.27
CA THR A 4 -9.37 1.26 0.38
C THR A 4 -8.32 2.37 0.44
N LEU A 5 -8.27 3.16 -0.63
CA LEU A 5 -7.42 4.34 -0.70
C LEU A 5 -8.32 5.57 -0.66
N VAL A 6 -7.99 6.51 0.21
CA VAL A 6 -8.85 7.66 0.47
C VAL A 6 -8.07 8.95 0.25
N GLY A 7 -8.71 9.90 -0.38
CA GLY A 7 -8.19 11.27 -0.50
C GLY A 7 -7.31 11.54 -1.70
N GLY A 8 -6.93 10.55 -2.44
CA GLY A 8 -6.08 10.76 -3.60
C GLY A 8 -6.85 11.23 -4.83
N PRO A 9 -6.12 11.71 -5.84
CA PRO A 9 -6.77 12.24 -7.06
C PRO A 9 -7.32 11.16 -7.98
N ASN A 10 -6.98 9.90 -7.75
CA ASN A 10 -7.47 8.80 -8.57
C ASN A 10 -7.42 7.50 -7.78
N ALA A 11 -7.80 6.40 -8.40
CA ALA A 11 -7.93 5.11 -7.72
C ALA A 11 -6.58 4.47 -7.35
N GLN A 12 -5.47 5.01 -7.86
CA GLN A 12 -4.14 4.46 -7.60
C GLN A 12 -3.45 5.07 -6.41
N GLN A 13 -4.00 6.12 -5.83
CA GLN A 13 -3.33 6.90 -4.80
C GLN A 13 -4.27 7.21 -3.65
N GLY A 14 -3.72 7.25 -2.46
CA GLY A 14 -4.51 7.66 -1.32
C GLY A 14 -3.93 7.16 -0.01
N ASN A 15 -4.49 7.63 1.09
CA ASN A 15 -4.18 7.10 2.40
C ASN A 15 -4.82 5.73 2.53
N VAL A 16 -4.11 4.79 3.16
CA VAL A 16 -4.56 3.41 3.27
C VAL A 16 -5.51 3.26 4.45
N PHE A 17 -6.68 2.71 4.17
CA PHE A 17 -7.65 2.38 5.20
C PHE A 17 -7.92 0.87 5.16
N VAL A 18 -7.95 0.25 6.32
CA VAL A 18 -8.24 -1.18 6.48
C VAL A 18 -9.54 -1.29 7.24
N ASN A 19 -10.56 -1.82 6.60
CA ASN A 19 -11.90 -1.94 7.19
C ASN A 19 -12.37 -0.61 7.77
N GLY A 20 -12.10 0.47 7.06
CA GLY A 20 -12.56 1.81 7.44
C GLY A 20 -11.69 2.56 8.44
N MET A 21 -10.57 1.99 8.84
CA MET A 21 -9.66 2.65 9.79
C MET A 21 -8.30 2.87 9.17
N PRO A 22 -7.64 4.00 9.45
CA PRO A 22 -6.36 4.31 8.84
C PRO A 22 -5.22 3.44 9.39
N VAL A 23 -4.09 3.49 8.69
CA VAL A 23 -2.85 2.83 9.09
C VAL A 23 -1.85 3.93 9.47
N CYS A 24 -1.16 3.74 10.58
CA CYS A 24 -0.16 4.69 11.02
C CYS A 24 1.11 4.59 10.19
N ASP A 25 1.76 5.72 9.97
CA ASP A 25 2.93 5.77 9.10
C ASP A 25 4.26 5.47 9.79
N ASP A 26 4.25 5.14 11.08
CA ASP A 26 5.49 4.78 11.77
C ASP A 26 6.09 3.54 11.11
N GLY A 27 7.31 3.68 10.58
CA GLY A 27 7.98 2.58 9.91
C GLY A 27 7.44 2.23 8.54
N TRP A 28 6.48 3.00 8.02
CA TRP A 28 5.87 2.72 6.72
C TRP A 28 6.88 2.93 5.60
N ASP A 29 7.10 1.91 4.78
CA ASP A 29 8.10 1.98 3.73
C ASP A 29 7.56 1.40 2.41
N LEU A 30 8.45 1.30 1.42
CA LEU A 30 8.08 0.86 0.09
C LEU A 30 7.60 -0.59 0.07
N LYS A 31 8.14 -1.43 0.95
CA LYS A 31 7.71 -2.84 1.00
C LYS A 31 6.27 -2.94 1.51
N ASP A 32 5.91 -2.11 2.48
CA ASP A 32 4.54 -2.06 2.99
C ASP A 32 3.59 -1.57 1.90
N ALA A 33 4.00 -0.51 1.22
CA ALA A 33 3.20 0.05 0.14
C ALA A 33 3.03 -0.93 -1.01
N LEU A 34 4.07 -1.72 -1.33
CA LEU A 34 3.98 -2.71 -2.39
C LEU A 34 2.94 -3.79 -2.05
N VAL A 35 2.91 -4.24 -0.80
CA VAL A 35 1.91 -5.23 -0.39
C VAL A 35 0.50 -4.67 -0.61
N VAL A 36 0.27 -3.42 -0.23
CA VAL A 36 -1.03 -2.78 -0.43
C VAL A 36 -1.37 -2.70 -1.91
N CYS A 37 -0.44 -2.22 -2.73
CA CYS A 37 -0.70 -2.06 -4.16
C CYS A 37 -1.00 -3.40 -4.82
N ASN A 38 -0.22 -4.45 -4.49
CA ASN A 38 -0.48 -5.78 -5.04
C ASN A 38 -1.82 -6.33 -4.56
N GLN A 39 -2.16 -6.10 -3.30
CA GLN A 39 -3.44 -6.57 -2.77
C GLN A 39 -4.61 -5.92 -3.48
N LEU A 40 -4.44 -4.67 -3.92
CA LEU A 40 -5.48 -3.94 -4.65
C LEU A 40 -5.49 -4.28 -6.14
N GLY A 41 -4.56 -5.12 -6.60
CA GLY A 41 -4.53 -5.54 -7.98
C GLY A 41 -3.59 -4.75 -8.88
N PHE A 42 -2.78 -3.85 -8.31
CA PHE A 42 -1.80 -3.11 -9.10
C PHE A 42 -0.50 -3.89 -9.19
N PRO A 43 0.18 -3.84 -10.33
CA PRO A 43 1.40 -4.62 -10.51
C PRO A 43 2.61 -4.09 -9.74
N SER A 44 2.61 -2.82 -9.35
CA SER A 44 3.78 -2.24 -8.73
C SER A 44 3.42 -1.02 -7.90
N VAL A 45 4.43 -0.42 -7.28
CA VAL A 45 4.28 0.76 -6.43
C VAL A 45 5.24 1.83 -6.90
N LEU A 46 4.81 3.08 -6.88
CA LEU A 46 5.67 4.21 -7.18
C LEU A 46 6.27 4.81 -5.91
N ARG A 47 5.45 4.96 -4.86
CA ARG A 47 5.92 5.61 -3.65
C ARG A 47 5.08 5.23 -2.44
N ALA A 48 5.73 5.10 -1.30
CA ALA A 48 5.04 5.04 -0.01
C ALA A 48 4.88 6.49 0.46
N THR A 49 3.70 6.84 0.95
CA THR A 49 3.46 8.19 1.45
C THR A 49 3.22 8.16 2.96
N GLU A 50 3.50 9.28 3.60
CA GLU A 50 3.37 9.40 5.04
C GLU A 50 2.82 10.77 5.39
N SER A 51 2.66 11.02 6.68
CA SER A 51 2.20 12.33 7.18
C SER A 51 0.86 12.74 6.60
N SER A 52 -0.03 11.78 6.43
CA SER A 52 -1.38 12.02 5.91
C SER A 52 -1.34 12.85 4.63
N GLU A 53 -0.45 12.44 3.71
CA GLU A 53 -0.22 13.22 2.48
C GLU A 53 -1.51 13.50 1.72
N PHE A 54 -2.49 12.62 1.80
CA PHE A 54 -3.76 12.77 1.07
C PHE A 54 -4.89 13.29 1.96
N GLY A 55 -4.56 13.87 3.10
CA GLY A 55 -5.54 14.44 3.99
C GLY A 55 -5.48 13.82 5.38
N ARG A 56 -5.93 14.59 6.37
CA ARG A 56 -5.93 14.12 7.75
C ARG A 56 -6.84 12.91 7.91
N VAL A 57 -6.47 12.02 8.82
CA VAL A 57 -7.21 10.79 9.03
C VAL A 57 -7.79 10.76 10.45
N PRO A 58 -8.80 9.91 10.69
CA PRO A 58 -9.28 9.71 12.08
C PRO A 58 -8.16 9.17 12.95
N THR A 59 -8.30 9.32 14.27
CA THR A 59 -7.25 8.95 15.21
C THR A 59 -7.43 7.56 15.79
N THR A 60 -8.37 6.78 15.29
CA THR A 60 -8.49 5.37 15.65
C THR A 60 -7.88 4.55 14.52
N PHE A 61 -6.66 4.06 14.75
CA PHE A 61 -5.88 3.39 13.72
C PHE A 61 -6.07 1.87 13.80
N ARG A 62 -6.00 1.23 12.64
CA ARG A 62 -6.11 -0.23 12.56
C ARG A 62 -4.77 -0.92 12.81
N MET A 63 -3.68 -0.31 12.33
CA MET A 63 -2.34 -0.91 12.39
C MET A 63 -1.32 0.19 12.64
N ASP A 64 -0.25 -0.18 13.36
CA ASP A 64 0.87 0.70 13.63
C ASP A 64 2.17 -0.10 13.48
N ASP A 65 3.26 0.59 13.18
CA ASP A 65 4.57 -0.06 13.05
C ASP A 65 4.53 -1.25 12.09
N VAL A 66 3.94 -1.06 10.92
CA VAL A 66 3.82 -2.13 9.93
C VAL A 66 5.20 -2.46 9.36
N GLU A 67 5.48 -3.75 9.25
CA GLU A 67 6.79 -4.23 8.83
C GLU A 67 6.64 -5.40 7.87
N CYS A 68 6.37 -5.10 6.61
CA CYS A 68 6.21 -6.12 5.59
C CYS A 68 7.55 -6.53 4.98
N THR A 69 7.64 -7.76 4.49
CA THR A 69 8.79 -8.21 3.72
C THR A 69 8.65 -7.79 2.25
N GLY A 70 7.45 -7.52 1.81
CA GLY A 70 7.15 -7.21 0.42
C GLY A 70 6.54 -8.38 -0.32
N GLU A 71 6.50 -9.57 0.30
CA GLU A 71 6.01 -10.77 -0.35
C GLU A 71 4.67 -11.27 0.19
N GLU A 72 4.14 -10.61 1.20
CA GLU A 72 2.85 -10.99 1.75
C GLU A 72 1.74 -10.75 0.74
N THR A 73 0.69 -11.57 0.79
CA THR A 73 -0.47 -11.39 -0.09
C THR A 73 -1.52 -10.50 0.52
N SER A 74 -1.40 -10.17 1.80
CA SER A 74 -2.32 -9.31 2.50
C SER A 74 -1.58 -8.48 3.52
N LEU A 75 -1.97 -7.21 3.66
CA LEU A 75 -1.34 -6.31 4.62
C LEU A 75 -1.45 -6.84 6.05
N LEU A 76 -2.55 -7.51 6.38
CA LEU A 76 -2.72 -8.04 7.73
C LEU A 76 -1.76 -9.17 8.06
N GLU A 77 -1.11 -9.76 7.05
CA GLU A 77 -0.08 -10.78 7.28
C GLU A 77 1.24 -10.17 7.69
N CYS A 78 1.42 -8.89 7.46
CA CYS A 78 2.65 -8.22 7.84
C CYS A 78 2.70 -8.05 9.35
N LYS A 79 3.91 -8.07 9.90
CA LYS A 79 4.11 -7.80 11.31
C LYS A 79 3.64 -6.38 11.61
N HIS A 80 2.92 -6.20 12.70
CA HIS A 80 2.41 -4.87 13.06
C HIS A 80 1.93 -4.86 14.50
N ASP A 81 1.76 -3.65 15.04
CA ASP A 81 1.21 -3.45 16.36
C ASP A 81 -0.25 -3.02 16.25
N ARG A 82 -1.02 -3.29 17.30
CA ARG A 82 -2.42 -2.88 17.36
C ARG A 82 -2.63 -1.64 18.20
N ILE A 83 -1.66 -1.33 19.04
CA ILE A 83 -1.71 -0.15 19.90
C ILE A 83 -0.94 0.94 19.21
N ASP A 84 -1.55 2.10 19.07
CA ASP A 84 -0.92 3.20 18.37
C ASP A 84 -0.83 4.46 19.25
N ASP A 85 0.11 5.34 18.87
CA ASP A 85 0.25 6.65 19.48
C ASP A 85 0.18 7.70 18.38
N CYS A 86 -0.56 7.42 17.33
CA CYS A 86 -0.54 8.22 16.12
C CYS A 86 -1.62 9.29 16.10
N GLY A 87 -1.31 10.40 15.46
CA GLY A 87 -2.25 11.52 15.32
C GLY A 87 -2.86 11.56 13.92
N SER A 88 -3.79 12.48 13.73
CA SER A 88 -4.51 12.60 12.45
C SER A 88 -3.62 12.97 11.28
N ASN A 89 -2.40 13.42 11.54
CA ASN A 89 -1.44 13.76 10.50
C ASN A 89 -0.39 12.64 10.30
N GLU A 90 -0.69 11.43 10.74
CA GLU A 90 0.24 10.32 10.63
C GLU A 90 -0.32 9.15 9.83
N GLY A 91 -1.18 9.44 8.87
CA GLY A 91 -1.72 8.40 8.01
C GLY A 91 -0.72 7.95 6.95
N ALA A 92 -0.59 6.63 6.79
CA ALA A 92 0.24 6.03 5.75
C ALA A 92 -0.56 5.93 4.46
N GLY A 93 0.13 6.04 3.33
CA GLY A 93 -0.53 5.93 2.04
C GLY A 93 0.37 5.36 0.97
N VAL A 94 -0.16 5.30 -0.24
CA VAL A 94 0.53 4.72 -1.38
C VAL A 94 0.24 5.49 -2.65
N ILE A 95 1.19 5.42 -3.58
CA ILE A 95 0.97 5.73 -4.98
C ILE A 95 1.35 4.47 -5.74
N CYS A 96 0.35 3.80 -6.31
CA CYS A 96 0.57 2.55 -7.01
C CYS A 96 0.84 2.80 -8.48
N SER A 97 1.50 1.85 -9.13
CA SER A 97 1.82 1.93 -10.53
C SER A 97 1.01 0.91 -11.32
N LEU A 98 0.60 1.30 -12.51
CA LEU A 98 -0.04 0.39 -13.44
C LEU A 98 0.99 -0.36 -14.27
N ASP A 99 2.26 0.03 -14.17
CA ASP A 99 3.33 -0.60 -14.92
C ASP A 99 4.15 -1.52 -14.01
N TYR A 100 4.67 -2.60 -14.58
CA TYR A 100 5.59 -3.44 -13.84
C TYR A 100 6.92 -2.72 -13.68
N ALA A 101 7.60 -2.98 -12.57
CA ALA A 101 8.98 -2.54 -12.44
C ALA A 101 9.82 -3.26 -13.51
N GLY A 102 10.93 -2.65 -13.89
CA GLY A 102 11.72 -3.15 -15.00
C GLY A 102 12.00 -4.64 -14.98
N ASN A 103 12.51 -5.16 -13.88
CA ASN A 103 12.82 -6.58 -13.79
C ASN A 103 11.59 -7.45 -13.83
N GLN A 104 10.51 -6.98 -13.30
CA GLN A 104 9.27 -7.73 -13.30
C GLN A 104 8.68 -7.83 -14.69
N LYS A 105 8.82 -6.80 -15.48
CA LYS A 105 8.40 -6.85 -16.87
C LYS A 105 9.07 -7.97 -17.62
N LEU A 106 10.36 -8.10 -17.44
CA LEU A 106 11.11 -9.15 -18.13
C LEU A 106 10.67 -10.52 -17.70
N LYS A 107 10.41 -10.70 -16.43
CA LYS A 107 9.96 -11.98 -15.94
C LYS A 107 8.62 -12.37 -16.52
N ILE A 108 7.72 -11.41 -16.63
CA ILE A 108 6.41 -11.69 -17.17
C ILE A 108 6.47 -12.06 -18.62
N VAL A 109 7.26 -11.36 -19.38
CA VAL A 109 7.43 -11.70 -20.78
C VAL A 109 7.93 -13.12 -20.96
N GLN A 110 8.84 -13.54 -20.09
CA GLN A 110 9.38 -14.88 -20.19
C GLN A 110 8.44 -15.94 -19.72
N GLY A 111 7.63 -15.63 -18.72
CA GLY A 111 6.87 -16.66 -18.04
C GLY A 111 5.47 -16.80 -18.51
N LEU A 112 4.82 -15.75 -18.89
CA LEU A 112 3.42 -15.81 -19.09
C LEU A 112 2.98 -15.30 -20.34
N ALA A 113 3.66 -14.63 -20.82
CA ALA A 113 3.12 -13.97 -21.90
C ALA A 113 1.91 -13.28 -21.50
N ARG A 114 1.50 -12.97 -20.90
CA ARG A 114 0.49 -12.33 -20.83
C ARG A 114 0.41 -11.21 -20.96
N PRO A 115 0.87 -11.22 -21.21
CA PRO A 115 0.72 -10.39 -21.52
C PRO A 115 0.42 -9.62 -21.64
N ILE A 116 0.54 -9.79 -21.28
CA ILE A 116 0.20 -9.49 -21.45
C ILE A 116 -0.01 -8.70 -21.76
N PHE A 117 0.25 -8.57 -21.51
CA PHE A 117 0.01 -8.22 -21.82
C PHE A 117 -0.11 -7.50 -22.27
N ILE A 118 0.14 -7.35 -22.05
CA ILE A 118 0.07 -7.05 -22.44
C ILE A 118 -0.31 -6.43 -22.84
N PHE A 119 -0.32 -6.20 -22.49
CA PHE A 119 -0.70 -6.04 -22.87
C PHE A 119 -1.20 -5.82 -23.18
#